data_e826d6ea1a708f0230f1299e339fed4d
#
_entry.id   e826d6ea1a708f0230f1299e339fed4d
#
_cell.length_a   1.000
_cell.length_b   1.000
_cell.length_c   1.000
_cell.angle_alpha   90.00
_cell.angle_beta   90.00
_cell.angle_gamma   90.00
#
_symmetry.space_group_name_H-M   'P 1'
#
loop_
_entity.id
_entity.type
_entity.pdbx_description
1 polymer ?
#
loop_
_entity_poly.entity_id
_entity_poly.type
_entity_poly.pdbx_seq_one_letter_code
_entity_poly.pdbx_strand_id
1 'polypeptide(L)'
;MVMFACCAVLPGQQKSSGGKGKAKGDAAAAAAQPVAPPKDDAITAKDPVVVAIDKLHKAKLSKKAADWRTRLPPPPAVTFSPGRDYRWHVETSVGTLVVTLLPDAAPKHCASVIHLARAGFYDGLWFPRVLKGFMAQGGSPDNTQSGNAGYSLDGEFATGQKHDKPGALSAANSGAPNTDGSQFFLTFVPTPHLDGLHTVHGFVTEGLEVLQGIEARGVEKDGEPLPEKVTIVRTWITVVAKPDAKADAEASDAKGKDGKPAEPPKNPSGQPKR
;
A
#
# COMPACT_ATOMS: atom_id res chain seq x y z
N MET A 1 -42.04 -22.10 40.14
CA MET A 1 -43.11 -23.06 39.98
C MET A 1 -43.36 -23.20 38.50
N VAL A 2 -43.02 -24.20 37.76
CA VAL A 2 -43.04 -25.64 37.85
C VAL A 2 -41.92 -26.19 36.95
N MET A 3 -41.14 -27.06 37.48
CA MET A 3 -40.28 -28.08 36.86
C MET A 3 -41.05 -29.04 35.95
N PHE A 4 -40.36 -29.66 34.98
CA PHE A 4 -40.31 -31.10 34.67
C PHE A 4 -39.37 -31.27 33.46
N ALA A 5 -38.21 -31.79 33.49
CA ALA A 5 -37.70 -33.14 33.80
C ALA A 5 -37.94 -34.16 32.68
N CYS A 6 -36.81 -34.61 32.12
CA CYS A 6 -36.38 -35.98 31.81
C CYS A 6 -37.06 -36.75 30.66
N CYS A 7 -36.30 -37.18 29.67
CA CYS A 7 -35.97 -38.61 29.51
C CYS A 7 -34.94 -38.89 28.42
N ALA A 8 -33.90 -39.61 28.79
CA ALA A 8 -32.87 -40.21 27.95
C ALA A 8 -33.37 -41.53 27.34
N VAL A 9 -32.95 -41.85 26.11
CA VAL A 9 -32.74 -43.23 25.62
C VAL A 9 -31.65 -43.28 24.59
N LEU A 10 -30.54 -43.98 24.87
CA LEU A 10 -29.63 -44.68 23.95
C LEU A 10 -30.06 -46.18 23.96
N PRO A 11 -29.59 -47.07 23.04
CA PRO A 11 -28.47 -47.05 22.09
C PRO A 11 -28.78 -47.73 20.74
N GLY A 12 -27.87 -47.63 19.79
CA GLY A 12 -27.85 -48.48 18.60
C GLY A 12 -26.52 -48.34 17.83
N GLN A 13 -25.59 -49.21 18.15
CA GLN A 13 -24.35 -49.41 17.38
C GLN A 13 -24.64 -50.09 16.05
N GLN A 14 -24.11 -49.55 14.93
CA GLN A 14 -23.79 -50.38 13.77
C GLN A 14 -22.40 -50.03 13.25
N LYS A 15 -21.51 -51.01 13.31
CA LYS A 15 -20.24 -51.04 12.64
C LYS A 15 -20.44 -51.23 11.14
N SER A 16 -19.79 -50.46 10.30
CA SER A 16 -19.42 -50.89 8.96
C SER A 16 -18.05 -50.38 8.58
N SER A 17 -17.31 -51.26 8.05
CA SER A 17 -15.92 -51.37 7.72
C SER A 17 -15.46 -50.46 6.57
N GLY A 18 -14.23 -49.96 6.67
CA GLY A 18 -13.22 -50.08 5.65
C GLY A 18 -13.25 -49.10 4.49
N GLY A 19 -12.39 -48.08 4.52
CA GLY A 19 -11.98 -47.31 3.35
C GLY A 19 -10.77 -46.46 3.72
N LYS A 20 -9.55 -47.02 3.62
CA LYS A 20 -8.32 -46.21 3.71
C LYS A 20 -8.17 -45.36 2.45
N GLY A 21 -8.70 -44.17 2.47
CA GLY A 21 -8.35 -43.09 1.55
C GLY A 21 -7.17 -42.30 2.13
N LYS A 22 -5.97 -42.47 1.60
CA LYS A 22 -4.84 -41.58 1.86
C LYS A 22 -5.20 -40.21 1.32
N ALA A 23 -5.60 -39.29 2.21
CA ALA A 23 -5.56 -37.86 1.91
C ALA A 23 -4.09 -37.49 1.73
N LYS A 24 -3.74 -37.05 0.52
CA LYS A 24 -2.46 -36.40 0.22
C LYS A 24 -2.43 -35.12 1.06
N GLY A 25 -1.40 -35.03 1.89
CA GLY A 25 -1.19 -33.91 2.76
C GLY A 25 -1.13 -32.58 2.00
N ASP A 26 -1.82 -31.62 2.56
CA ASP A 26 -1.65 -30.20 2.28
C ASP A 26 -0.17 -29.87 2.49
N ALA A 27 0.51 -29.59 1.39
CA ALA A 27 1.82 -28.96 1.45
C ALA A 27 1.61 -27.55 2.03
N ALA A 28 1.78 -27.43 3.34
CA ALA A 28 1.97 -26.13 3.96
C ALA A 28 3.12 -25.46 3.21
N ALA A 29 2.79 -24.39 2.48
CA ALA A 29 3.78 -23.54 1.86
C ALA A 29 4.73 -23.10 2.98
N ALA A 30 5.95 -23.61 2.97
CA ALA A 30 6.98 -23.22 3.91
C ALA A 30 7.13 -21.70 3.74
N ALA A 31 6.80 -20.96 4.81
CA ALA A 31 7.01 -19.52 4.86
C ALA A 31 8.47 -19.26 4.54
N ALA A 32 8.74 -18.72 3.37
CA ALA A 32 10.08 -18.34 2.96
C ALA A 32 10.64 -17.41 4.04
N GLN A 33 11.85 -17.72 4.54
CA GLN A 33 12.51 -16.89 5.53
C GLN A 33 12.67 -15.47 4.96
N PRO A 34 12.42 -14.41 5.73
CA PRO A 34 12.53 -13.05 5.23
C PRO A 34 13.97 -12.81 4.77
N VAL A 35 14.13 -12.68 3.45
CA VAL A 35 15.40 -12.27 2.85
C VAL A 35 15.62 -10.81 3.22
N ALA A 36 16.80 -10.44 3.71
CA ALA A 36 17.11 -9.07 4.05
C ALA A 36 16.89 -8.13 2.84
N PRO A 37 16.44 -6.88 3.06
CA PRO A 37 16.31 -5.92 1.98
C PRO A 37 17.68 -5.70 1.29
N PRO A 38 17.69 -5.27 0.01
CA PRO A 38 18.93 -4.96 -0.67
C PRO A 38 19.71 -3.88 0.10
N LYS A 39 21.05 -3.91 -0.01
CA LYS A 39 21.88 -2.85 0.57
C LYS A 39 21.57 -1.52 -0.11
N ASP A 40 21.58 -0.45 0.68
CA ASP A 40 21.44 0.90 0.14
C ASP A 40 22.52 1.19 -0.91
N ASP A 41 22.11 1.79 -2.01
CA ASP A 41 23.06 2.40 -2.95
C ASP A 41 23.72 3.66 -2.35
N ALA A 42 24.72 4.20 -3.07
CA ALA A 42 25.50 5.34 -2.57
C ALA A 42 24.66 6.62 -2.37
N ILE A 43 23.57 6.80 -3.12
CA ILE A 43 22.67 7.96 -3.01
C ILE A 43 21.79 7.78 -1.79
N THR A 44 21.11 6.64 -1.69
CA THR A 44 20.23 6.30 -0.58
C THR A 44 20.97 6.36 0.76
N ALA A 45 22.14 5.75 0.85
CA ALA A 45 22.94 5.69 2.09
C ALA A 45 23.39 7.08 2.60
N LYS A 46 23.50 8.08 1.72
CA LYS A 46 23.95 9.44 2.05
C LYS A 46 22.81 10.47 2.10
N ASP A 47 21.60 10.06 1.77
CA ASP A 47 20.45 10.99 1.79
C ASP A 47 20.18 11.49 3.21
N PRO A 48 20.01 12.80 3.44
CA PRO A 48 19.81 13.38 4.77
C PRO A 48 18.60 12.82 5.51
N VAL A 49 17.51 12.51 4.80
CA VAL A 49 16.29 11.95 5.39
C VAL A 49 16.57 10.54 5.91
N VAL A 50 17.21 9.70 5.08
CA VAL A 50 17.57 8.33 5.43
C VAL A 50 18.55 8.32 6.61
N VAL A 51 19.57 9.16 6.57
CA VAL A 51 20.57 9.29 7.65
C VAL A 51 19.92 9.72 8.97
N ALA A 52 18.99 10.69 8.93
CA ALA A 52 18.30 11.16 10.14
C ALA A 52 17.42 10.06 10.76
N ILE A 53 16.70 9.29 9.92
CA ILE A 53 15.87 8.18 10.35
C ILE A 53 16.72 7.04 10.93
N ASP A 54 17.81 6.67 10.28
CA ASP A 54 18.72 5.63 10.76
C ASP A 54 19.37 6.01 12.10
N LYS A 55 19.69 7.29 12.30
CA LYS A 55 20.17 7.82 13.57
C LYS A 55 19.10 7.67 14.68
N LEU A 56 17.84 7.98 14.37
CA LEU A 56 16.72 7.75 15.30
C LEU A 56 16.60 6.27 15.66
N HIS A 57 16.67 5.37 14.67
CA HIS A 57 16.58 3.93 14.92
C HIS A 57 17.71 3.41 15.79
N LYS A 58 18.94 3.82 15.55
CA LYS A 58 20.09 3.45 16.38
C LYS A 58 19.91 3.92 17.85
N ALA A 59 19.28 5.07 18.05
CA ALA A 59 19.10 5.64 19.37
C ALA A 59 17.88 5.08 20.12
N LYS A 60 16.77 4.79 19.43
CA LYS A 60 15.46 4.56 20.07
C LYS A 60 14.73 3.28 19.65
N LEU A 61 15.09 2.64 18.51
CA LEU A 61 14.39 1.46 18.06
C LEU A 61 14.88 0.21 18.81
N SER A 62 13.95 -0.48 19.46
CA SER A 62 14.20 -1.80 20.06
C SER A 62 13.12 -2.77 19.62
N LYS A 63 13.51 -3.85 18.95
CA LYS A 63 12.62 -4.93 18.49
C LYS A 63 12.54 -6.10 19.48
N LYS A 64 13.05 -5.94 20.70
CA LYS A 64 13.10 -7.02 21.71
C LYS A 64 11.72 -7.38 22.27
N ALA A 65 10.82 -6.40 22.38
CA ALA A 65 9.46 -6.62 22.84
C ALA A 65 8.59 -7.13 21.70
N ALA A 66 7.66 -8.05 21.99
CA ALA A 66 6.73 -8.59 21.00
C ALA A 66 5.84 -7.50 20.36
N ASP A 67 5.52 -6.46 21.12
CA ASP A 67 4.70 -5.32 20.74
C ASP A 67 5.50 -4.11 20.22
N TRP A 68 6.75 -4.30 19.79
CA TRP A 68 7.63 -3.21 19.36
C TRP A 68 7.01 -2.35 18.24
N ARG A 69 6.18 -2.93 17.39
CA ARG A 69 5.51 -2.21 16.30
C ARG A 69 4.52 -1.15 16.78
N THR A 70 3.96 -1.29 17.98
CA THR A 70 2.99 -0.33 18.56
C THR A 70 3.64 0.72 19.46
N ARG A 71 4.99 0.73 19.55
CA ARG A 71 5.77 1.61 20.44
C ARG A 71 6.88 2.36 19.70
N LEU A 72 6.73 2.55 18.40
CA LEU A 72 7.71 3.33 17.64
C LEU A 72 7.62 4.81 18.02
N PRO A 73 8.76 5.50 18.12
CA PRO A 73 8.76 6.96 18.18
C PRO A 73 8.25 7.52 16.85
N PRO A 74 7.66 8.72 16.82
CA PRO A 74 7.35 9.39 15.57
C PRO A 74 8.63 9.63 14.74
N PRO A 75 8.52 9.73 13.41
CA PRO A 75 9.65 10.06 12.55
C PRO A 75 10.24 11.42 12.96
N PRO A 76 11.56 11.66 12.76
CA PRO A 76 12.15 12.96 13.01
C PRO A 76 11.61 13.98 12.01
N ALA A 77 11.60 15.26 12.37
CA ALA A 77 11.43 16.32 11.40
C ALA A 77 12.60 16.30 10.43
N VAL A 78 12.29 16.22 9.12
CA VAL A 78 13.27 16.13 8.04
C VAL A 78 12.95 17.13 6.95
N THR A 79 13.99 17.52 6.20
CA THR A 79 13.86 18.29 4.96
C THR A 79 14.25 17.37 3.81
N PHE A 80 13.34 17.18 2.88
CA PHE A 80 13.59 16.37 1.70
C PHE A 80 14.53 17.09 0.72
N SER A 81 15.42 16.33 0.09
CA SER A 81 16.38 16.88 -0.86
C SER A 81 15.67 17.25 -2.18
N PRO A 82 15.73 18.49 -2.65
CA PRO A 82 15.19 18.84 -3.95
C PRO A 82 15.91 18.06 -5.07
N GLY A 83 15.17 17.71 -6.12
CA GLY A 83 15.73 16.92 -7.24
C GLY A 83 15.96 15.44 -6.90
N ARG A 84 15.29 14.92 -5.89
CA ARG A 84 15.29 13.50 -5.52
C ARG A 84 13.90 12.93 -5.56
N ASP A 85 13.78 11.70 -6.08
CA ASP A 85 12.61 10.84 -5.91
C ASP A 85 12.89 9.83 -4.80
N TYR A 86 11.94 9.72 -3.89
CA TYR A 86 11.94 8.75 -2.80
C TYR A 86 10.99 7.62 -3.19
N ARG A 87 11.52 6.41 -3.36
CA ARG A 87 10.78 5.25 -3.82
C ARG A 87 10.63 4.23 -2.71
N TRP A 88 9.38 3.88 -2.42
CA TRP A 88 9.04 2.81 -1.50
C TRP A 88 8.74 1.54 -2.29
N HIS A 89 9.59 0.55 -2.12
CA HIS A 89 9.43 -0.77 -2.72
C HIS A 89 8.67 -1.66 -1.76
N VAL A 90 7.64 -2.34 -2.26
CA VAL A 90 6.77 -3.25 -1.51
C VAL A 90 6.77 -4.59 -2.23
N GLU A 91 7.55 -5.53 -1.72
CA GLU A 91 7.54 -6.91 -2.18
C GLU A 91 6.40 -7.64 -1.47
N THR A 92 5.50 -8.19 -2.25
CA THR A 92 4.33 -8.93 -1.76
C THR A 92 4.39 -10.39 -2.20
N SER A 93 3.51 -11.22 -1.64
CA SER A 93 3.34 -12.63 -2.07
C SER A 93 2.88 -12.78 -3.53
N VAL A 94 2.48 -11.67 -4.19
CA VAL A 94 1.99 -11.68 -5.58
C VAL A 94 2.83 -10.83 -6.53
N GLY A 95 3.96 -10.30 -6.07
CA GLY A 95 4.90 -9.51 -6.85
C GLY A 95 5.36 -8.26 -6.12
N THR A 96 6.19 -7.45 -6.77
CA THR A 96 6.74 -6.21 -6.22
C THR A 96 6.12 -5.01 -6.90
N LEU A 97 5.69 -4.02 -6.13
CA LEU A 97 5.29 -2.70 -6.62
C LEU A 97 6.21 -1.62 -6.06
N VAL A 98 6.33 -0.52 -6.78
CA VAL A 98 7.11 0.65 -6.38
C VAL A 98 6.19 1.85 -6.30
N VAL A 99 6.24 2.54 -5.18
CA VAL A 99 5.51 3.78 -4.95
C VAL A 99 6.50 4.93 -4.93
N THR A 100 6.32 5.91 -5.81
CA THR A 100 7.03 7.19 -5.72
C THR A 100 6.30 8.08 -4.71
N LEU A 101 7.01 8.48 -3.66
CA LEU A 101 6.48 9.34 -2.59
C LEU A 101 6.42 10.80 -3.05
N LEU A 102 5.53 11.57 -2.44
CA LEU A 102 5.27 12.98 -2.76
C LEU A 102 5.65 13.91 -1.59
N PRO A 103 6.94 14.08 -1.27
CA PRO A 103 7.36 14.86 -0.11
C PRO A 103 6.99 16.35 -0.20
N ASP A 104 6.83 16.90 -1.41
CA ASP A 104 6.36 18.29 -1.60
C ASP A 104 4.87 18.45 -1.21
N ALA A 105 4.10 17.37 -1.24
CA ALA A 105 2.68 17.36 -0.92
C ALA A 105 2.41 16.98 0.54
N ALA A 106 3.08 15.94 1.03
CA ALA A 106 2.82 15.33 2.33
C ALA A 106 4.13 14.90 3.03
N PRO A 107 4.99 15.86 3.43
CA PRO A 107 6.31 15.56 3.98
C PRO A 107 6.27 14.72 5.25
N LYS A 108 5.30 14.91 6.15
CA LYS A 108 5.18 14.11 7.38
C LYS A 108 4.85 12.65 7.08
N HIS A 109 3.91 12.42 6.15
CA HIS A 109 3.52 11.06 5.74
C HIS A 109 4.63 10.36 4.97
N CYS A 110 5.34 11.06 4.09
CA CYS A 110 6.51 10.51 3.40
C CYS A 110 7.61 10.13 4.39
N ALA A 111 7.91 10.99 5.37
CA ALA A 111 8.88 10.67 6.43
C ALA A 111 8.43 9.45 7.26
N SER A 112 7.13 9.32 7.53
CA SER A 112 6.55 8.18 8.24
C SER A 112 6.72 6.88 7.45
N VAL A 113 6.39 6.86 6.15
CA VAL A 113 6.58 5.67 5.30
C VAL A 113 8.06 5.25 5.28
N ILE A 114 8.98 6.21 5.09
CA ILE A 114 10.43 5.91 5.08
C ILE A 114 10.86 5.36 6.44
N HIS A 115 10.45 5.99 7.55
CA HIS A 115 10.73 5.54 8.90
C HIS A 115 10.25 4.10 9.15
N LEU A 116 9.01 3.80 8.80
CA LEU A 116 8.39 2.49 9.03
C LEU A 116 9.02 1.41 8.14
N ALA A 117 9.27 1.70 6.85
CA ALA A 117 9.91 0.78 5.93
C ALA A 117 11.34 0.44 6.40
N ARG A 118 12.14 1.43 6.77
CA ARG A 118 13.50 1.22 7.29
C ARG A 118 13.54 0.54 8.65
N ALA A 119 12.49 0.66 9.45
CA ALA A 119 12.31 -0.13 10.67
C ALA A 119 11.95 -1.59 10.39
N GLY A 120 11.62 -1.98 9.16
CA GLY A 120 11.02 -3.28 8.83
C GLY A 120 9.65 -3.48 9.49
N PHE A 121 8.93 -2.37 9.68
CA PHE A 121 7.62 -2.39 10.34
C PHE A 121 6.59 -3.17 9.53
N TYR A 122 6.62 -3.02 8.20
CA TYR A 122 5.64 -3.64 7.30
C TYR A 122 5.93 -5.10 6.99
N ASP A 123 7.16 -5.58 7.26
CA ASP A 123 7.60 -6.92 6.89
C ASP A 123 6.76 -8.01 7.60
N GLY A 124 6.19 -8.91 6.83
CA GLY A 124 5.31 -9.98 7.32
C GLY A 124 3.88 -9.55 7.63
N LEU A 125 3.53 -8.27 7.49
CA LEU A 125 2.13 -7.84 7.55
C LEU A 125 1.39 -8.24 6.27
N TRP A 126 0.05 -8.24 6.30
CA TRP A 126 -0.77 -8.43 5.11
C TRP A 126 -1.79 -7.30 4.96
N PHE A 127 -2.52 -7.30 3.86
CA PHE A 127 -3.65 -6.41 3.61
C PHE A 127 -4.91 -7.01 4.24
N PRO A 128 -5.36 -6.57 5.44
CA PRO A 128 -6.53 -7.13 6.12
C PRO A 128 -7.86 -6.75 5.47
N ARG A 129 -7.85 -5.76 4.58
CA ARG A 129 -9.03 -5.29 3.86
C ARG A 129 -8.68 -5.01 2.41
N VAL A 130 -9.28 -5.78 1.51
CA VAL A 130 -9.12 -5.62 0.06
C VAL A 130 -10.53 -5.67 -0.55
N LEU A 131 -10.98 -4.53 -1.08
CA LEU A 131 -12.28 -4.38 -1.72
C LEU A 131 -12.11 -4.15 -3.20
N LYS A 132 -12.64 -5.06 -4.03
CA LYS A 132 -12.59 -4.95 -5.48
C LYS A 132 -13.28 -3.68 -5.96
N GLY A 133 -12.71 -3.07 -6.99
CA GLY A 133 -13.19 -1.79 -7.52
C GLY A 133 -12.99 -0.61 -6.58
N PHE A 134 -12.21 -0.77 -5.48
CA PHE A 134 -11.97 0.30 -4.53
C PHE A 134 -10.50 0.39 -4.09
N MET A 135 -10.06 -0.39 -3.09
CA MET A 135 -8.71 -0.27 -2.54
C MET A 135 -8.24 -1.51 -1.78
N ALA A 136 -6.93 -1.58 -1.52
CA ALA A 136 -6.30 -2.48 -0.54
C ALA A 136 -5.75 -1.66 0.64
N GLN A 137 -6.16 -1.99 1.87
CA GLN A 137 -5.69 -1.36 3.11
C GLN A 137 -4.73 -2.28 3.84
N GLY A 138 -3.60 -1.72 4.30
CA GLY A 138 -2.56 -2.42 5.05
C GLY A 138 -1.91 -1.53 6.10
N GLY A 139 -0.80 -2.02 6.70
CA GLY A 139 0.02 -1.23 7.63
C GLY A 139 -0.47 -1.21 9.08
N SER A 140 -1.43 -2.08 9.45
CA SER A 140 -1.78 -2.31 10.84
C SER A 140 -0.78 -3.30 11.48
N PRO A 141 -0.19 -2.99 12.64
CA PRO A 141 0.83 -3.84 13.27
C PRO A 141 0.31 -5.21 13.71
N ASP A 142 -0.98 -5.34 13.92
CA ASP A 142 -1.68 -6.56 14.31
C ASP A 142 -2.51 -7.17 13.16
N ASN A 143 -2.37 -6.62 11.96
CA ASN A 143 -3.13 -7.04 10.77
C ASN A 143 -4.64 -6.94 10.92
N THR A 144 -5.12 -5.98 11.71
CA THR A 144 -6.52 -5.58 11.82
C THR A 144 -6.74 -4.25 11.08
N GLN A 145 -7.91 -3.63 11.29
CA GLN A 145 -8.18 -2.28 10.77
C GLN A 145 -8.02 -1.19 11.84
N SER A 146 -7.49 -1.52 13.02
CA SER A 146 -7.52 -0.63 14.20
C SER A 146 -6.16 -0.25 14.75
N GLY A 147 -5.09 -0.98 14.45
CA GLY A 147 -3.76 -0.76 15.02
C GLY A 147 -2.98 0.40 14.37
N ASN A 148 -2.03 0.99 15.10
CA ASN A 148 -1.06 1.95 14.57
C ASN A 148 0.33 1.74 15.17
N ALA A 149 1.32 2.49 14.68
CA ALA A 149 2.72 2.34 15.08
C ALA A 149 3.07 2.97 16.45
N GLY A 150 2.09 3.53 17.17
CA GLY A 150 2.30 4.20 18.46
C GLY A 150 2.38 5.73 18.38
N TYR A 151 2.11 6.28 17.19
CA TYR A 151 1.98 7.73 16.97
C TYR A 151 0.90 8.02 15.91
N SER A 152 0.47 9.26 15.85
CA SER A 152 -0.47 9.76 14.87
C SER A 152 0.08 10.99 14.16
N LEU A 153 -0.43 11.28 12.98
CA LEU A 153 -0.10 12.42 12.15
C LEU A 153 -1.34 13.23 11.85
N ASP A 154 -1.13 14.53 11.65
CA ASP A 154 -2.16 15.41 11.09
C ASP A 154 -2.26 15.20 9.60
N GLY A 155 -3.47 15.28 9.04
CA GLY A 155 -3.67 15.23 7.60
C GLY A 155 -2.95 16.36 6.85
N GLU A 156 -2.45 16.06 5.65
CA GLU A 156 -1.70 16.99 4.80
C GLU A 156 -2.47 17.21 3.48
N PHE A 157 -3.38 18.18 3.47
CA PHE A 157 -4.30 18.43 2.33
C PHE A 157 -3.98 19.72 1.57
N ALA A 158 -3.00 20.53 2.02
CA ALA A 158 -2.76 21.88 1.53
C ALA A 158 -2.41 21.95 0.03
N THR A 159 -1.76 20.91 -0.51
CA THR A 159 -1.35 20.86 -1.92
C THR A 159 -2.44 20.37 -2.86
N GLY A 160 -3.58 19.93 -2.32
CA GLY A 160 -4.73 19.51 -3.13
C GLY A 160 -4.49 18.23 -3.94
N GLN A 161 -3.57 17.35 -3.51
CA GLN A 161 -3.38 16.04 -4.15
C GLN A 161 -4.68 15.24 -4.12
N LYS A 162 -4.96 14.53 -5.21
CA LYS A 162 -6.22 13.85 -5.44
C LYS A 162 -6.04 12.36 -5.69
N HIS A 163 -7.13 11.63 -5.46
CA HIS A 163 -7.27 10.22 -5.81
C HIS A 163 -7.83 10.08 -7.25
N ASP A 164 -7.21 10.76 -8.21
CA ASP A 164 -7.71 10.91 -9.58
C ASP A 164 -7.33 9.75 -10.53
N LYS A 165 -6.51 8.84 -10.06
CA LYS A 165 -6.05 7.68 -10.83
C LYS A 165 -5.81 6.46 -9.93
N PRO A 166 -5.74 5.24 -10.49
CA PRO A 166 -5.34 4.04 -9.75
C PRO A 166 -3.93 4.17 -9.17
N GLY A 167 -3.69 3.47 -8.07
CA GLY A 167 -2.38 3.42 -7.42
C GLY A 167 -2.08 4.60 -6.51
N ALA A 168 -3.08 5.41 -6.12
CA ALA A 168 -2.87 6.41 -5.08
C ALA A 168 -2.54 5.72 -3.75
N LEU A 169 -1.39 6.09 -3.15
CA LEU A 169 -1.03 5.74 -1.78
C LEU A 169 -1.57 6.83 -0.87
N SER A 170 -2.46 6.45 0.04
CA SER A 170 -3.15 7.38 0.91
C SER A 170 -3.20 6.89 2.36
N ALA A 171 -3.22 7.81 3.31
CA ALA A 171 -3.30 7.48 4.73
C ALA A 171 -4.71 7.01 5.11
N ALA A 172 -4.79 5.88 5.80
CA ALA A 172 -6.04 5.45 6.42
C ALA A 172 -6.18 6.12 7.80
N ASN A 173 -7.38 6.62 8.09
CA ASN A 173 -7.71 7.29 9.34
C ASN A 173 -9.12 6.91 9.82
N SER A 174 -9.49 7.34 11.02
CA SER A 174 -10.81 7.08 11.61
C SER A 174 -11.88 8.10 11.23
N GLY A 175 -11.58 9.04 10.33
CA GLY A 175 -12.44 10.18 9.99
C GLY A 175 -12.35 11.34 10.99
N ALA A 176 -11.61 11.19 12.09
CA ALA A 176 -11.32 12.27 13.03
C ALA A 176 -9.98 12.95 12.69
N PRO A 177 -9.79 14.23 13.04
CA PRO A 177 -8.51 14.90 12.88
C PRO A 177 -7.38 14.20 13.63
N ASN A 178 -6.16 14.23 13.08
CA ASN A 178 -4.94 13.72 13.71
C ASN A 178 -5.00 12.22 14.04
N THR A 179 -5.64 11.43 13.18
CA THR A 179 -5.75 9.97 13.33
C THR A 179 -5.05 9.19 12.23
N ASP A 180 -4.36 9.87 11.30
CA ASP A 180 -3.48 9.23 10.34
C ASP A 180 -2.34 8.55 11.11
N GLY A 181 -1.98 7.33 10.73
CA GLY A 181 -0.99 6.54 11.47
C GLY A 181 -0.08 5.74 10.53
N SER A 182 0.15 4.48 10.88
CA SER A 182 0.93 3.55 10.05
C SER A 182 0.10 2.90 8.95
N GLN A 183 -1.23 2.96 9.05
CA GLN A 183 -2.11 2.34 8.07
C GLN A 183 -2.23 3.19 6.81
N PHE A 184 -2.22 2.52 5.69
CA PHE A 184 -2.34 3.10 4.37
C PHE A 184 -3.31 2.29 3.50
N PHE A 185 -3.75 2.89 2.41
CA PHE A 185 -4.41 2.14 1.34
C PHE A 185 -3.87 2.51 -0.03
N LEU A 186 -4.00 1.56 -0.95
CA LEU A 186 -3.67 1.70 -2.37
C LEU A 186 -4.97 1.59 -3.16
N THR A 187 -5.30 2.59 -3.96
CA THR A 187 -6.54 2.60 -4.75
C THR A 187 -6.41 1.76 -6.02
N PHE A 188 -7.46 1.01 -6.39
CA PHE A 188 -7.52 0.26 -7.65
C PHE A 188 -8.11 1.10 -8.78
N VAL A 189 -8.92 2.09 -8.44
CA VAL A 189 -9.62 3.00 -9.35
C VAL A 189 -9.52 4.43 -8.82
N PRO A 190 -9.88 5.47 -9.62
CA PRO A 190 -10.07 6.82 -9.09
C PRO A 190 -11.14 6.84 -7.98
N THR A 191 -10.84 7.50 -6.86
CA THR A 191 -11.75 7.58 -5.69
C THR A 191 -11.91 9.04 -5.23
N PRO A 192 -12.48 9.93 -6.05
CA PRO A 192 -12.52 11.37 -5.77
C PRO A 192 -13.33 11.73 -4.52
N HIS A 193 -14.19 10.84 -4.04
CA HIS A 193 -14.93 11.02 -2.79
C HIS A 193 -14.04 10.99 -1.53
N LEU A 194 -12.77 10.60 -1.65
CA LEU A 194 -11.77 10.60 -0.58
C LEU A 194 -10.91 11.87 -0.58
N ASP A 195 -11.04 12.71 -1.59
CA ASP A 195 -10.25 13.95 -1.70
C ASP A 195 -10.51 14.90 -0.53
N GLY A 196 -9.42 15.40 0.08
CA GLY A 196 -9.49 16.25 1.25
C GLY A 196 -9.87 15.55 2.57
N LEU A 197 -10.12 14.24 2.55
CA LEU A 197 -10.41 13.41 3.73
C LEU A 197 -9.25 12.49 4.10
N HIS A 198 -8.48 12.06 3.12
CA HIS A 198 -7.33 11.19 3.26
C HIS A 198 -6.11 11.80 2.58
N THR A 199 -4.95 11.74 3.24
CA THR A 199 -3.71 12.33 2.73
C THR A 199 -3.11 11.45 1.65
N VAL A 200 -3.12 11.93 0.40
CA VAL A 200 -2.37 11.29 -0.70
C VAL A 200 -0.90 11.68 -0.58
N HIS A 201 -0.03 10.68 -0.42
CA HIS A 201 1.40 10.90 -0.20
C HIS A 201 2.32 10.09 -1.12
N GLY A 202 1.74 9.45 -2.15
CA GLY A 202 2.48 8.72 -3.18
C GLY A 202 1.58 8.15 -4.27
N PHE A 203 2.22 7.63 -5.32
CA PHE A 203 1.54 6.86 -6.36
C PHE A 203 2.38 5.65 -6.74
N VAL A 204 1.71 4.54 -7.03
CA VAL A 204 2.34 3.36 -7.66
C VAL A 204 2.83 3.78 -9.04
N THR A 205 4.13 3.65 -9.26
CA THR A 205 4.80 4.00 -10.53
C THR A 205 5.30 2.78 -11.28
N GLU A 206 5.50 1.65 -10.57
CA GLU A 206 5.88 0.36 -11.16
C GLU A 206 5.08 -0.75 -10.48
N GLY A 207 4.69 -1.80 -11.21
CA GLY A 207 3.95 -2.94 -10.67
C GLY A 207 2.43 -2.71 -10.56
N LEU A 208 1.81 -1.95 -11.46
CA LEU A 208 0.35 -1.80 -11.50
C LEU A 208 -0.36 -3.14 -11.72
N GLU A 209 0.28 -4.08 -12.42
CA GLU A 209 -0.22 -5.46 -12.58
C GLU A 209 -0.22 -6.23 -11.26
N VAL A 210 0.72 -5.94 -10.36
CA VAL A 210 0.75 -6.50 -9.00
C VAL A 210 -0.42 -5.95 -8.18
N LEU A 211 -0.74 -4.66 -8.33
CA LEU A 211 -1.89 -4.04 -7.69
C LEU A 211 -3.20 -4.71 -8.14
N GLN A 212 -3.35 -5.04 -9.43
CA GLN A 212 -4.46 -5.83 -9.96
C GLN A 212 -4.47 -7.25 -9.38
N GLY A 213 -3.29 -7.85 -9.20
CA GLY A 213 -3.13 -9.16 -8.56
C GLY A 213 -3.59 -9.16 -7.09
N ILE A 214 -3.39 -8.05 -6.37
CA ILE A 214 -3.92 -7.86 -5.01
C ILE A 214 -5.45 -7.75 -5.07
N GLU A 215 -5.99 -6.92 -5.97
CA GLU A 215 -7.43 -6.72 -6.15
C GLU A 215 -8.17 -8.03 -6.45
N ALA A 216 -7.61 -8.88 -7.31
CA ALA A 216 -8.19 -10.17 -7.66
C ALA A 216 -8.43 -11.09 -6.45
N ARG A 217 -7.68 -10.89 -5.36
CA ARG A 217 -7.80 -11.61 -4.08
C ARG A 217 -8.70 -10.92 -3.06
N GLY A 218 -9.31 -9.82 -3.44
CA GLY A 218 -10.26 -9.07 -2.63
C GLY A 218 -11.67 -9.66 -2.64
N VAL A 219 -12.54 -9.02 -1.89
CA VAL A 219 -13.97 -9.32 -1.78
C VAL A 219 -14.82 -8.19 -2.38
N GLU A 220 -16.08 -8.49 -2.66
CA GLU A 220 -17.03 -7.51 -3.22
C GLU A 220 -17.64 -6.62 -2.13
N LYS A 221 -17.79 -7.14 -0.92
CA LYS A 221 -18.43 -6.43 0.19
C LYS A 221 -17.50 -6.34 1.39
N ASP A 222 -17.52 -5.18 2.02
CA ASP A 222 -16.75 -4.94 3.25
C ASP A 222 -17.21 -5.86 4.38
N GLY A 223 -16.23 -6.38 5.14
CA GLY A 223 -16.47 -7.32 6.23
C GLY A 223 -16.53 -8.79 5.81
N GLU A 224 -16.53 -9.11 4.53
CA GLU A 224 -16.39 -10.50 4.08
C GLU A 224 -14.93 -10.99 4.33
N PRO A 225 -14.74 -12.27 4.69
CA PRO A 225 -13.41 -12.83 4.86
C PRO A 225 -12.67 -12.91 3.53
N LEU A 226 -11.42 -12.48 3.52
CA LEU A 226 -10.58 -12.57 2.33
C LEU A 226 -10.34 -14.04 1.95
N PRO A 227 -10.52 -14.42 0.68
CA PRO A 227 -10.28 -15.78 0.21
C PRO A 227 -8.80 -16.18 0.29
N GLU A 228 -7.91 -15.20 0.14
CA GLU A 228 -6.47 -15.38 0.21
C GLU A 228 -5.81 -14.13 0.79
N LYS A 229 -4.84 -14.31 1.70
CA LYS A 229 -4.07 -13.20 2.28
C LYS A 229 -2.94 -12.81 1.34
N VAL A 230 -2.86 -11.55 1.00
CA VAL A 230 -1.68 -10.99 0.33
C VAL A 230 -0.75 -10.43 1.39
N THR A 231 0.42 -11.04 1.54
CA THR A 231 1.43 -10.69 2.54
C THR A 231 2.44 -9.71 1.94
N ILE A 232 2.81 -8.70 2.70
CA ILE A 232 3.97 -7.84 2.45
C ILE A 232 5.19 -8.63 2.95
N VAL A 233 5.98 -9.17 2.04
CA VAL A 233 7.15 -9.99 2.37
C VAL A 233 8.22 -9.13 3.04
N ARG A 234 8.51 -7.97 2.41
CA ARG A 234 9.43 -6.96 2.93
C ARG A 234 9.23 -5.62 2.21
N THR A 235 9.77 -4.57 2.81
CA THR A 235 9.80 -3.25 2.18
C THR A 235 11.19 -2.60 2.31
N TRP A 236 11.52 -1.72 1.36
CA TRP A 236 12.72 -0.90 1.44
C TRP A 236 12.54 0.43 0.71
N ILE A 237 13.48 1.34 0.94
CA ILE A 237 13.49 2.67 0.33
C ILE A 237 14.71 2.77 -0.59
N THR A 238 14.52 3.37 -1.76
CA THR A 238 15.61 3.89 -2.58
C THR A 238 15.41 5.37 -2.85
N VAL A 239 16.52 6.10 -2.93
CA VAL A 239 16.52 7.53 -3.28
C VAL A 239 17.30 7.67 -4.59
N VAL A 240 16.66 8.21 -5.61
CA VAL A 240 17.26 8.39 -6.93
C VAL A 240 17.23 9.86 -7.34
N ALA A 241 18.10 10.25 -8.27
CA ALA A 241 18.01 11.57 -8.87
C ALA A 241 16.70 11.68 -9.64
N LYS A 242 15.97 12.77 -9.45
CA LYS A 242 14.77 13.07 -10.24
C LYS A 242 15.23 13.32 -11.69
N PRO A 243 14.58 12.71 -12.69
CA PRO A 243 14.86 13.02 -14.08
C PRO A 243 14.76 14.53 -14.29
N ASP A 244 15.75 15.13 -14.98
CA ASP A 244 15.69 16.55 -15.28
C ASP A 244 14.47 16.83 -16.15
N ALA A 245 13.58 17.71 -15.70
CA ALA A 245 12.37 18.08 -16.42
C ALA A 245 12.63 18.63 -17.83
N LYS A 246 13.89 18.97 -18.17
CA LYS A 246 14.33 19.32 -19.52
C LYS A 246 14.46 18.12 -20.46
N ALA A 247 14.83 16.96 -19.97
CA ALA A 247 14.96 15.76 -20.80
C ALA A 247 13.60 15.22 -21.27
N ASP A 248 12.55 15.35 -20.44
CA ASP A 248 11.21 14.93 -20.80
C ASP A 248 10.52 15.88 -21.80
N ALA A 249 10.85 17.18 -21.79
CA ALA A 249 10.38 18.14 -22.76
C ALA A 249 10.99 17.90 -24.17
N GLU A 250 12.28 17.56 -24.25
CA GLU A 250 12.92 17.24 -25.52
C GLU A 250 12.45 15.91 -26.13
N ALA A 251 12.10 14.93 -25.28
CA ALA A 251 11.56 13.65 -25.74
C ALA A 251 10.10 13.77 -26.24
N SER A 252 9.32 14.70 -25.72
CA SER A 252 7.95 14.99 -26.18
C SER A 252 7.94 15.76 -27.50
N ASP A 253 8.88 16.70 -27.71
CA ASP A 253 9.02 17.46 -28.95
C ASP A 253 9.56 16.63 -30.13
N ALA A 254 10.36 15.61 -29.85
CA ALA A 254 10.87 14.68 -30.88
C ALA A 254 9.76 13.78 -31.46
N LYS A 255 8.70 13.50 -30.72
CA LYS A 255 7.54 12.70 -31.18
C LYS A 255 6.48 13.50 -31.93
N GLY A 256 6.55 14.83 -31.89
CA GLY A 256 5.55 15.72 -32.49
C GLY A 256 5.83 16.19 -33.92
N LYS A 257 6.97 15.82 -34.54
CA LYS A 257 7.36 16.37 -35.86
C LYS A 257 6.92 15.61 -37.10
N ASP A 258 6.28 14.46 -36.98
CA ASP A 258 5.83 13.64 -38.12
C ASP A 258 4.29 13.57 -38.29
N GLY A 259 3.55 14.50 -37.74
CA GLY A 259 2.11 14.62 -37.90
C GLY A 259 1.71 15.78 -38.79
N LYS A 260 1.73 15.61 -40.14
CA LYS A 260 1.08 16.53 -41.09
C LYS A 260 -0.41 16.62 -40.75
N PRO A 261 -0.99 17.84 -40.57
CA PRO A 261 -2.41 17.97 -40.30
C PRO A 261 -3.23 17.45 -41.48
N ALA A 262 -4.13 16.53 -41.24
CA ALA A 262 -5.11 16.09 -42.23
C ALA A 262 -6.08 17.27 -42.49
N GLU A 263 -6.21 17.62 -43.78
CA GLU A 263 -7.13 18.63 -44.29
C GLU A 263 -8.57 18.16 -44.01
N PRO A 264 -9.48 19.03 -43.48
CA PRO A 264 -10.86 18.63 -43.21
C PRO A 264 -11.60 18.36 -44.50
N PRO A 265 -12.52 17.38 -44.57
CA PRO A 265 -13.26 17.03 -45.79
C PRO A 265 -14.14 18.22 -46.22
N LYS A 266 -14.03 18.63 -47.48
CA LYS A 266 -14.88 19.63 -48.13
C LYS A 266 -16.30 19.08 -48.24
N ASN A 267 -17.24 19.81 -47.72
CA ASN A 267 -18.67 19.53 -47.80
C ASN A 267 -19.19 19.98 -49.18
N PRO A 268 -19.76 19.09 -50.01
CA PRO A 268 -20.37 19.50 -51.27
C PRO A 268 -21.86 19.77 -51.06
N SER A 269 -22.24 21.00 -50.76
CA SER A 269 -23.54 21.55 -51.18
C SER A 269 -23.71 22.97 -50.58
N GLY A 270 -23.55 23.95 -51.43
CA GLY A 270 -23.99 25.32 -51.16
C GLY A 270 -25.52 25.41 -51.24
N GLN A 271 -26.07 26.13 -50.29
CA GLN A 271 -27.16 27.14 -50.54
C GLN A 271 -27.48 27.87 -49.28
N PRO A 272 -27.69 29.22 -49.34
CA PRO A 272 -28.05 30.05 -48.18
C PRO A 272 -29.55 29.93 -47.93
N LYS A 273 -29.99 29.76 -46.71
CA LYS A 273 -31.37 30.03 -46.30
C LYS A 273 -31.39 31.25 -45.38
N ARG A 274 -32.31 32.14 -45.80
CA ARG A 274 -32.71 33.40 -45.17
C ARG A 274 -33.08 33.23 -43.68
#